data_a5ff331dfde95f0836d9cc0bbcb1e9df
#
_entry.id   a5ff331dfde95f0836d9cc0bbcb1e9df
#
_cell.length_a   1.000
_cell.length_b   1.000
_cell.length_c   1.000
_cell.angle_alpha   90.00
_cell.angle_beta   90.00
_cell.angle_gamma   90.00
#
_symmetry.space_group_name_H-M   'P 1'
#
loop_
_entity.id
_entity.type
_entity.pdbx_description
1 polymer ?
#
loop_
_entity_poly.entity_id
_entity_poly.type
_entity_poly.pdbx_seq_one_letter_code
_entity_poly.pdbx_strand_id
1 'polypeptide(L)'
;MGTLIITLRIIFGIFFAFAGIMHFIRPKIFNRFIPNFLPKLVVNYIAGLLELAIGIGLLINQTTKHAALAMLILMLIFLPIHIWDVFREKPAIGSKKIAIIRVPLQFLLLYIAYLIYTH
;
A
#
# COMPACT_ATOMS: atom_id res chain seq x y z
N MET A 1 -15.86 18.57 -2.41
CA MET A 1 -14.83 17.67 -1.81
C MET A 1 -15.42 16.46 -1.09
N GLY A 2 -16.61 16.61 -0.45
CA GLY A 2 -17.22 15.50 0.27
C GLY A 2 -17.42 14.24 -0.56
N THR A 3 -17.99 14.36 -1.77
CA THR A 3 -18.21 13.23 -2.66
C THR A 3 -16.91 12.59 -3.11
N LEU A 4 -15.90 13.42 -3.42
CA LEU A 4 -14.59 12.92 -3.81
C LEU A 4 -13.94 12.12 -2.68
N ILE A 5 -13.97 12.65 -1.46
CA ILE A 5 -13.36 11.98 -0.31
C ILE A 5 -14.05 10.65 -0.02
N ILE A 6 -15.38 10.63 -0.07
CA ILE A 6 -16.16 9.38 0.14
C ILE A 6 -15.78 8.35 -0.93
N THR A 7 -15.70 8.78 -2.19
CA THR A 7 -15.32 7.89 -3.30
C THR A 7 -13.93 7.31 -3.10
N LEU A 8 -12.96 8.16 -2.75
CA LEU A 8 -11.58 7.72 -2.50
C LEU A 8 -11.51 6.74 -1.33
N ARG A 9 -12.23 7.00 -0.24
CA ARG A 9 -12.28 6.10 0.90
C ARG A 9 -12.77 4.71 0.52
N ILE A 10 -13.84 4.65 -0.27
CA ILE A 10 -14.44 3.37 -0.67
C ILE A 10 -13.49 2.62 -1.61
N ILE A 11 -12.98 3.31 -2.63
CA ILE A 11 -12.08 2.68 -3.62
C ILE A 11 -10.82 2.15 -2.93
N PHE A 12 -10.13 2.98 -2.17
CA PHE A 12 -8.87 2.60 -1.55
C PHE A 12 -9.06 1.71 -0.32
N GLY A 13 -10.20 1.84 0.37
CA GLY A 13 -10.56 0.91 1.43
C GLY A 13 -10.70 -0.52 0.89
N ILE A 14 -11.42 -0.70 -0.20
CA ILE A 14 -11.57 -2.00 -0.85
C ILE A 14 -10.22 -2.49 -1.38
N PHE A 15 -9.46 -1.60 -2.04
CA PHE A 15 -8.17 -1.96 -2.61
C PHE A 15 -7.19 -2.44 -1.53
N PHE A 16 -7.06 -1.70 -0.43
CA PHE A 16 -6.14 -2.08 0.66
C PHE A 16 -6.60 -3.35 1.37
N ALA A 17 -7.90 -3.52 1.58
CA ALA A 17 -8.44 -4.75 2.17
C ALA A 17 -8.12 -5.96 1.29
N PHE A 18 -8.32 -5.83 -0.01
CA PHE A 18 -7.99 -6.88 -0.97
C PHE A 18 -6.49 -7.19 -0.97
N ALA A 19 -5.65 -6.15 -1.04
CA ALA A 19 -4.20 -6.34 -1.02
C ALA A 19 -3.73 -7.01 0.26
N GLY A 20 -4.30 -6.62 1.40
CA GLY A 20 -3.99 -7.24 2.68
C GLY A 20 -4.34 -8.73 2.70
N ILE A 21 -5.51 -9.08 2.20
CA ILE A 21 -5.94 -10.49 2.10
C ILE A 21 -4.98 -11.28 1.20
N MET A 22 -4.54 -10.69 0.09
CA MET A 22 -3.62 -11.36 -0.84
C MET A 22 -2.27 -11.69 -0.20
N HIS A 23 -1.79 -10.86 0.74
CA HIS A 23 -0.58 -11.18 1.49
C HIS A 23 -0.70 -12.50 2.28
N PHE A 24 -1.89 -12.84 2.74
CA PHE A 24 -2.14 -14.08 3.46
C PHE A 24 -2.37 -15.28 2.52
N ILE A 25 -3.10 -15.05 1.43
CA ILE A 25 -3.49 -16.14 0.51
C ILE A 25 -2.35 -16.48 -0.46
N ARG A 26 -1.68 -15.45 -1.01
CA ARG A 26 -0.62 -15.62 -2.00
C ARG A 26 0.62 -14.79 -1.65
N PRO A 27 1.29 -15.11 -0.53
CA PRO A 27 2.45 -14.31 -0.10
C PRO A 27 3.59 -14.33 -1.12
N LYS A 28 3.69 -15.37 -1.94
CA LYS A 28 4.76 -15.47 -2.95
C LYS A 28 4.76 -14.35 -3.97
N ILE A 29 3.60 -13.72 -4.24
CA ILE A 29 3.51 -12.57 -5.15
C ILE A 29 4.39 -11.42 -4.67
N PHE A 30 4.50 -11.25 -3.36
CA PHE A 30 5.20 -10.12 -2.75
C PHE A 30 6.63 -10.42 -2.33
N ASN A 31 7.06 -11.70 -2.40
CA ASN A 31 8.36 -12.12 -1.85
C ASN A 31 9.54 -11.36 -2.46
N ARG A 32 9.48 -11.03 -3.74
CA ARG A 32 10.58 -10.34 -4.41
C ARG A 32 10.73 -8.89 -4.01
N PHE A 33 9.67 -8.27 -3.43
CA PHE A 33 9.76 -6.93 -2.86
C PHE A 33 10.44 -6.90 -1.50
N ILE A 34 10.56 -8.05 -0.86
CA ILE A 34 11.10 -8.15 0.50
C ILE A 34 12.59 -8.45 0.41
N PRO A 35 13.46 -7.60 1.02
CA PRO A 35 14.90 -7.86 1.05
C PRO A 35 15.22 -9.24 1.65
N ASN A 36 16.24 -9.89 1.11
CA ASN A 36 16.59 -11.27 1.49
C ASN A 36 16.97 -11.43 2.96
N PHE A 37 17.42 -10.35 3.63
CA PHE A 37 17.79 -10.42 5.04
C PHE A 37 16.59 -10.42 5.97
N LEU A 38 15.37 -10.23 5.46
CA LEU A 38 14.15 -10.24 6.26
C LEU A 38 13.39 -11.57 6.08
N PRO A 39 12.70 -12.05 7.13
CA PRO A 39 11.87 -13.25 7.03
C PRO A 39 10.62 -12.94 6.20
N LYS A 40 10.55 -13.50 5.00
CA LYS A 40 9.54 -13.15 4.01
C LYS A 40 8.11 -13.42 4.46
N LEU A 41 7.86 -14.55 5.10
CA LEU A 41 6.51 -14.91 5.53
C LEU A 41 6.02 -13.98 6.64
N VAL A 42 6.88 -13.66 7.61
CA VAL A 42 6.54 -12.75 8.71
C VAL A 42 6.25 -11.35 8.17
N VAL A 43 7.10 -10.85 7.26
CA VAL A 43 6.90 -9.52 6.66
C VAL A 43 5.60 -9.50 5.86
N ASN A 44 5.30 -10.54 5.10
CA ASN A 44 4.05 -10.65 4.36
C ASN A 44 2.84 -10.57 5.30
N TYR A 45 2.85 -11.30 6.40
CA TYR A 45 1.72 -11.33 7.32
C TYR A 45 1.55 -10.00 8.05
N ILE A 46 2.65 -9.34 8.43
CA ILE A 46 2.59 -8.02 9.05
C ILE A 46 2.04 -6.99 8.07
N ALA A 47 2.57 -6.95 6.84
CA ALA A 47 2.09 -6.05 5.81
C ALA A 47 0.62 -6.30 5.49
N GLY A 48 0.24 -7.57 5.36
CA GLY A 48 -1.14 -7.95 5.08
C GLY A 48 -2.11 -7.52 6.17
N LEU A 49 -1.73 -7.69 7.42
CA LEU A 49 -2.55 -7.27 8.56
C LEU A 49 -2.71 -5.76 8.58
N LEU A 50 -1.62 -5.01 8.36
CA LEU A 50 -1.67 -3.55 8.32
C LEU A 50 -2.52 -3.05 7.16
N GLU A 51 -2.35 -3.60 5.97
CA GLU A 51 -3.13 -3.18 4.80
C GLU A 51 -4.62 -3.52 4.96
N LEU A 52 -4.93 -4.71 5.50
CA LEU A 52 -6.32 -5.09 5.76
C LEU A 52 -6.96 -4.16 6.79
N ALA A 53 -6.26 -3.87 7.88
CA ALA A 53 -6.75 -2.95 8.91
C ALA A 53 -6.96 -1.55 8.36
N ILE A 54 -6.04 -1.06 7.52
CA ILE A 54 -6.18 0.24 6.84
C ILE A 54 -7.40 0.23 5.95
N GLY A 55 -7.57 -0.82 5.14
CA GLY A 55 -8.71 -0.92 4.23
C GLY A 55 -10.04 -0.87 4.97
N ILE A 56 -10.19 -1.67 6.00
CA ILE A 56 -11.40 -1.70 6.83
C ILE A 56 -11.59 -0.34 7.51
N GLY A 57 -10.52 0.23 8.06
CA GLY A 57 -10.58 1.52 8.75
C GLY A 57 -11.00 2.67 7.85
N LEU A 58 -10.60 2.66 6.58
CA LEU A 58 -11.03 3.67 5.61
C LEU A 58 -12.52 3.59 5.33
N LEU A 59 -13.10 2.38 5.38
CA LEU A 59 -14.52 2.17 5.10
C LEU A 59 -15.43 2.57 6.27
N ILE A 60 -14.90 2.62 7.48
CA ILE A 60 -15.65 2.96 8.69
C ILE A 60 -15.45 4.44 9.01
N ASN A 61 -16.55 5.20 9.13
CA ASN A 61 -16.47 6.66 9.35
C ASN A 61 -15.65 7.04 10.57
N GLN A 62 -15.82 6.32 11.68
CA GLN A 62 -15.17 6.66 12.94
C GLN A 62 -13.67 6.46 12.94
N THR A 63 -13.15 5.61 12.05
CA THR A 63 -11.74 5.26 11.99
C THR A 63 -11.04 5.78 10.74
N THR A 64 -11.76 6.44 9.85
CA THR A 64 -11.22 6.89 8.55
C THR A 64 -9.96 7.73 8.70
N LYS A 65 -9.98 8.70 9.60
CA LYS A 65 -8.85 9.62 9.78
C LYS A 65 -7.60 8.88 10.24
N HIS A 66 -7.75 7.99 11.21
CA HIS A 66 -6.63 7.18 11.72
C HIS A 66 -6.12 6.21 10.65
N ALA A 67 -7.04 5.62 9.89
CA ALA A 67 -6.66 4.71 8.80
C ALA A 67 -5.92 5.46 7.69
N ALA A 68 -6.34 6.68 7.35
CA ALA A 68 -5.66 7.50 6.35
C ALA A 68 -4.24 7.88 6.80
N LEU A 69 -4.07 8.20 8.08
CA LEU A 69 -2.74 8.46 8.63
C LEU A 69 -1.86 7.20 8.55
N ALA A 70 -2.41 6.06 8.92
CA ALA A 70 -1.70 4.79 8.82
C ALA A 70 -1.33 4.46 7.37
N MET A 71 -2.23 4.72 6.43
CA MET A 71 -1.96 4.58 5.00
C MET A 71 -0.80 5.46 4.56
N LEU A 72 -0.80 6.73 4.99
CA LEU A 72 0.28 7.67 4.66
C LEU A 72 1.62 7.13 5.15
N ILE A 73 1.68 6.71 6.40
CA ILE A 73 2.91 6.18 7.02
C ILE A 73 3.36 4.92 6.29
N LEU A 74 2.46 3.99 6.03
CA LEU A 74 2.81 2.73 5.36
C LEU A 74 3.32 2.98 3.94
N MET A 75 2.70 3.90 3.20
CA MET A 75 3.15 4.25 1.86
C MET A 75 4.52 4.94 1.88
N LEU A 76 4.83 5.70 2.93
CA LEU A 76 6.18 6.26 3.12
C LEU A 76 7.20 5.15 3.36
N ILE A 77 6.84 4.13 4.13
CA ILE A 77 7.71 2.98 4.40
C ILE A 77 7.96 2.18 3.12
N PHE A 78 6.95 2.03 2.27
CA PHE A 78 7.07 1.27 1.02
C PHE A 78 7.78 2.04 -0.09
N LEU A 79 7.88 3.37 0.01
CA LEU A 79 8.51 4.18 -1.04
C LEU A 79 9.95 3.76 -1.33
N PRO A 80 10.83 3.56 -0.33
CA PRO A 80 12.19 3.09 -0.60
C PRO A 80 12.23 1.75 -1.34
N ILE A 81 11.28 0.86 -1.05
CA ILE A 81 11.20 -0.45 -1.71
C ILE A 81 10.90 -0.29 -3.21
N HIS A 82 9.98 0.60 -3.56
CA HIS A 82 9.64 0.84 -4.97
C HIS A 82 10.76 1.57 -5.70
N ILE A 83 11.47 2.48 -5.04
CA ILE A 83 12.65 3.14 -5.61
C ILE A 83 13.75 2.11 -5.85
N TRP A 84 14.02 1.26 -4.87
CA TRP A 84 15.01 0.17 -5.00
C TRP A 84 14.66 -0.75 -6.16
N ASP A 85 13.37 -1.05 -6.36
CA ASP A 85 12.92 -1.95 -7.41
C ASP A 85 13.26 -1.41 -8.81
N VAL A 86 13.27 -0.09 -9.00
CA VAL A 86 13.65 0.56 -10.27
C VAL A 86 15.11 0.21 -10.66
N PHE A 87 15.98 0.09 -9.67
CA PHE A 87 17.40 -0.16 -9.88
C PHE A 87 17.76 -1.64 -9.98
N ARG A 88 16.81 -2.54 -9.74
CA ARG A 88 17.07 -3.96 -9.85
C ARG A 88 17.14 -4.39 -11.30
N GLU A 89 18.01 -5.36 -11.59
CA GLU A 89 18.13 -5.94 -12.94
C GLU A 89 16.81 -6.59 -13.37
N LYS A 90 16.17 -7.32 -12.44
CA LYS A 90 14.86 -7.92 -12.66
C LYS A 90 13.88 -7.42 -11.58
N PRO A 91 13.16 -6.30 -11.85
CA PRO A 91 12.25 -5.74 -10.85
C PRO A 91 11.18 -6.73 -10.39
N ALA A 92 10.84 -6.66 -9.11
CA ALA A 92 9.83 -7.52 -8.51
C ALA A 92 8.45 -7.33 -9.15
N ILE A 93 8.14 -6.09 -9.58
CA ILE A 93 6.85 -5.76 -10.18
C ILE A 93 6.71 -6.31 -11.62
N GLY A 94 7.81 -6.78 -12.23
CA GLY A 94 7.77 -7.45 -13.54
C GLY A 94 8.67 -6.84 -14.60
N SER A 95 8.71 -5.52 -14.74
CA SER A 95 9.55 -4.85 -15.74
C SER A 95 10.05 -3.51 -15.22
N LYS A 96 11.15 -3.02 -15.81
CA LYS A 96 11.70 -1.71 -15.46
C LYS A 96 10.74 -0.58 -15.78
N LYS A 97 10.01 -0.68 -16.90
CA LYS A 97 9.03 0.33 -17.27
C LYS A 97 7.95 0.46 -16.20
N ILE A 98 7.40 -0.66 -15.75
CA ILE A 98 6.37 -0.67 -14.71
C ILE A 98 6.95 -0.19 -13.37
N ALA A 99 8.17 -0.59 -13.04
CA ALA A 99 8.84 -0.15 -11.82
C ALA A 99 9.00 1.37 -11.78
N ILE A 100 9.40 1.98 -12.91
CA ILE A 100 9.54 3.44 -13.02
C ILE A 100 8.19 4.12 -12.86
N ILE A 101 7.14 3.60 -13.49
CA ILE A 101 5.78 4.15 -13.38
C ILE A 101 5.25 4.01 -11.95
N ARG A 102 5.62 2.93 -11.26
CA ARG A 102 5.16 2.64 -9.89
C ARG A 102 5.61 3.68 -8.88
N VAL A 103 6.77 4.33 -9.08
CA VAL A 103 7.26 5.35 -8.14
C VAL A 103 6.36 6.59 -8.13
N PRO A 104 6.02 7.22 -9.27
CA PRO A 104 5.02 8.32 -9.25
C PRO A 104 3.68 7.89 -8.68
N LEU A 105 3.26 6.65 -8.94
CA LEU A 105 2.01 6.12 -8.38
C LEU A 105 2.07 6.09 -6.85
N GLN A 106 3.23 5.77 -6.27
CA GLN A 106 3.41 5.77 -4.81
C GLN A 106 3.21 7.19 -4.24
N PHE A 107 3.71 8.21 -4.92
CA PHE A 107 3.48 9.61 -4.52
C PHE A 107 1.99 9.97 -4.63
N LEU A 108 1.29 9.48 -5.64
CA LEU A 108 -0.15 9.68 -5.76
C LEU A 108 -0.90 9.04 -4.57
N LEU A 109 -0.50 7.83 -4.17
CA LEU A 109 -1.10 7.17 -3.01
C LEU A 109 -0.85 7.96 -1.72
N LEU A 110 0.34 8.53 -1.57
CA LEU A 110 0.65 9.42 -0.45
C LEU A 110 -0.27 10.65 -0.44
N TYR A 111 -0.48 11.26 -1.59
CA TYR A 111 -1.34 12.42 -1.71
C TYR A 111 -2.79 12.09 -1.39
N ILE A 112 -3.29 10.95 -1.88
CA ILE A 112 -4.66 10.49 -1.60
C ILE A 112 -4.85 10.26 -0.10
N ALA A 113 -3.89 9.61 0.56
CA ALA A 113 -3.93 9.42 2.00
C ALA A 113 -3.98 10.75 2.75
N TYR A 114 -3.17 11.72 2.32
CA TYR A 114 -3.16 13.05 2.88
C TYR A 114 -4.52 13.75 2.72
N LEU A 115 -5.11 13.68 1.53
CA LEU A 115 -6.43 14.27 1.27
C LEU A 115 -7.49 13.68 2.19
N ILE A 116 -7.53 12.36 2.33
CA ILE A 116 -8.49 11.70 3.20
C ILE A 116 -8.26 12.10 4.65
N TYR A 117 -6.99 12.17 5.07
CA TYR A 117 -6.63 12.51 6.44
C TYR A 117 -7.06 13.94 6.81
N THR A 118 -6.94 14.89 5.88
CA THR A 118 -7.21 16.31 6.14
C THR A 118 -8.65 16.71 5.89
N HIS A 119 -9.45 15.86 5.36
CA HIS A 119 -10.86 16.12 5.06
C HIS A 119 -11.77 15.10 5.73
#